data_e467ffabcfdf5b4cf76d2ac41bcea38c
#
_entry.id   e467ffabcfdf5b4cf76d2ac41bcea38c
#
_cell.length_a   1.000
_cell.length_b   1.000
_cell.length_c   1.000
_cell.angle_alpha   90.00
_cell.angle_beta   90.00
_cell.angle_gamma   90.00
#
_symmetry.space_group_name_H-M   'P 1'
#
loop_
_entity.id
_entity.type
_entity.pdbx_description
1 polymer ?
#
loop_
_entity_poly.entity_id
_entity_poly.type
_entity_poly.pdbx_seq_one_letter_code
_entity_poly.pdbx_strand_id
1 'polypeptide(L)'
;GNYHVGDNGALEKNKWIGKYFVGENGKWIKKFKGGWYKINKKWYYYTKEGVKKTGWLKYKGNKYYLDKNGVRLTKWQKIKNTTYYFTKKGKQRSTSWKKKGGWYYPTSTTGSVYKGERMNTGSRLTATKIEYRTSTLKVILRKHRAYSTCYWTADIKINNPNQMFSAFSYGTYGGTRETTSHAVKRTKSIIGINASAFSYSDGRPCFDAVKIQKGKIYNRAGGTSYSNCAVLWDGTMFTPEVHLSAEDLVEMGVKDSYNFGPPLIENGKKVTYNMANSANDWSLMFYKDPRSAV
;
A
#
# COMPACT_ATOMS: atom_id res chain seq x y z
N GLY A 1 -12.06 37.92 30.61
CA GLY A 1 -13.13 37.32 29.78
C GLY A 1 -14.29 36.86 30.64
N ASN A 2 -15.51 36.97 30.15
CA ASN A 2 -16.70 36.63 30.91
C ASN A 2 -16.80 35.09 31.04
N TYR A 3 -17.15 34.65 32.22
CA TYR A 3 -17.42 33.26 32.61
C TYR A 3 -18.88 33.16 33.05
N HIS A 4 -19.41 31.95 32.98
CA HIS A 4 -20.74 31.67 33.60
C HIS A 4 -20.58 30.54 34.61
N VAL A 5 -21.13 30.78 35.78
CA VAL A 5 -21.19 29.85 36.91
C VAL A 5 -22.65 29.43 37.05
N GLY A 6 -22.93 28.15 37.13
CA GLY A 6 -24.27 27.65 37.37
C GLY A 6 -24.70 27.82 38.84
N ASP A 7 -25.95 27.53 39.12
CA ASP A 7 -26.56 27.71 40.45
C ASP A 7 -25.87 26.90 41.54
N ASN A 8 -25.16 25.82 41.16
CA ASN A 8 -24.36 25.00 42.06
C ASN A 8 -22.91 25.51 42.27
N GLY A 9 -22.59 26.70 41.82
CA GLY A 9 -21.26 27.30 41.90
C GLY A 9 -20.24 26.72 40.91
N ALA A 10 -20.61 25.75 40.07
CA ALA A 10 -19.71 25.14 39.12
C ALA A 10 -19.59 25.96 37.81
N LEU A 11 -18.40 25.98 37.25
CA LEU A 11 -18.13 26.64 35.95
C LEU A 11 -18.84 25.91 34.83
N GLU A 12 -19.78 26.56 34.17
CA GLU A 12 -20.50 26.04 33.03
C GLU A 12 -19.59 25.94 31.77
N LYS A 13 -19.70 24.84 30.98
CA LYS A 13 -18.84 24.58 29.84
C LYS A 13 -19.58 23.92 28.68
N ASN A 14 -19.15 24.20 27.46
CA ASN A 14 -19.62 23.55 26.23
C ASN A 14 -21.13 23.61 26.01
N LYS A 15 -21.77 24.68 26.42
CA LYS A 15 -23.22 24.87 26.25
C LYS A 15 -23.59 26.31 25.93
N TRP A 16 -24.83 26.50 25.54
CA TRP A 16 -25.44 27.80 25.36
C TRP A 16 -25.97 28.31 26.73
N ILE A 17 -25.67 29.56 27.01
CA ILE A 17 -26.23 30.32 28.13
C ILE A 17 -26.92 31.54 27.51
N GLY A 18 -28.24 31.46 27.39
CA GLY A 18 -29.00 32.44 26.62
C GLY A 18 -28.47 32.51 25.17
N LYS A 19 -28.11 33.72 24.72
CA LYS A 19 -27.55 33.97 23.39
C LYS A 19 -26.02 33.74 23.24
N TYR A 20 -25.35 33.32 24.28
CA TYR A 20 -23.91 33.15 24.32
C TYR A 20 -23.51 31.69 24.47
N PHE A 21 -22.50 31.25 23.69
CA PHE A 21 -21.91 29.93 23.86
C PHE A 21 -20.69 29.99 24.76
N VAL A 22 -20.62 29.16 25.79
CA VAL A 22 -19.42 28.97 26.62
C VAL A 22 -18.64 27.75 26.15
N GLY A 23 -17.34 27.94 25.95
CA GLY A 23 -16.45 26.87 25.47
C GLY A 23 -15.93 25.97 26.58
N GLU A 24 -14.95 25.12 26.26
CA GLU A 24 -14.33 24.14 27.17
C GLU A 24 -13.74 24.75 28.45
N ASN A 25 -13.32 25.99 28.40
CA ASN A 25 -12.76 26.71 29.58
C ASN A 25 -13.78 27.60 30.29
N GLY A 26 -15.07 27.46 29.96
CA GLY A 26 -16.13 28.27 30.54
C GLY A 26 -16.17 29.73 30.05
N LYS A 27 -15.30 30.15 29.15
CA LYS A 27 -15.30 31.50 28.60
C LYS A 27 -16.32 31.64 27.47
N TRP A 28 -16.92 32.80 27.33
CA TRP A 28 -17.80 33.12 26.23
C TRP A 28 -17.06 33.17 24.90
N ILE A 29 -17.64 32.52 23.91
CA ILE A 29 -17.20 32.61 22.52
C ILE A 29 -18.13 33.59 21.81
N LYS A 30 -17.61 34.79 21.57
CA LYS A 30 -18.34 35.80 20.80
C LYS A 30 -18.57 35.30 19.36
N LYS A 31 -19.77 35.53 18.80
CA LYS A 31 -20.15 35.16 17.42
C LYS A 31 -19.92 33.68 17.10
N PHE A 32 -20.32 32.78 18.00
CA PHE A 32 -20.21 31.34 17.74
C PHE A 32 -20.99 30.91 16.49
N LYS A 33 -20.33 30.17 15.60
CA LYS A 33 -20.90 29.67 14.34
C LYS A 33 -20.76 28.17 14.13
N GLY A 34 -20.26 27.45 15.12
CA GLY A 34 -19.76 26.08 14.93
C GLY A 34 -18.39 26.06 14.22
N GLY A 35 -17.79 24.90 14.08
CA GLY A 35 -16.49 24.74 13.45
C GLY A 35 -15.33 24.57 14.44
N TRP A 36 -14.13 24.92 13.99
CA TRP A 36 -12.90 24.74 14.76
C TRP A 36 -12.62 25.91 15.70
N TYR A 37 -12.41 25.59 16.98
CA TYR A 37 -12.03 26.57 18.01
C TYR A 37 -10.77 26.14 18.73
N LYS A 38 -9.86 27.09 18.96
CA LYS A 38 -8.65 26.88 19.77
C LYS A 38 -8.86 27.43 21.17
N ILE A 39 -8.91 26.53 22.15
CA ILE A 39 -9.17 26.86 23.56
C ILE A 39 -8.02 26.25 24.38
N ASN A 40 -7.33 27.05 25.22
CA ASN A 40 -6.19 26.62 26.02
C ASN A 40 -5.13 25.84 25.22
N LYS A 41 -4.73 26.42 24.06
CA LYS A 41 -3.76 25.83 23.11
C LYS A 41 -4.22 24.50 22.45
N LYS A 42 -5.41 23.97 22.76
CA LYS A 42 -5.99 22.76 22.17
C LYS A 42 -7.06 23.12 21.13
N TRP A 43 -7.24 22.26 20.12
CA TRP A 43 -8.24 22.45 19.08
C TRP A 43 -9.43 21.54 19.32
N TYR A 44 -10.65 22.12 19.25
CA TYR A 44 -11.95 21.46 19.38
C TYR A 44 -12.81 21.76 18.15
N TYR A 45 -13.75 20.89 17.88
CA TYR A 45 -14.76 21.12 16.84
C TYR A 45 -16.16 21.06 17.47
N TYR A 46 -16.95 22.06 17.16
CA TYR A 46 -18.34 22.15 17.61
C TYR A 46 -19.28 22.15 16.40
N THR A 47 -20.48 21.55 16.54
CA THR A 47 -21.56 21.71 15.58
C THR A 47 -22.12 23.14 15.67
N LYS A 48 -23.01 23.51 14.77
CA LYS A 48 -23.70 24.82 14.82
C LYS A 48 -24.55 24.96 16.10
N GLU A 49 -25.07 23.84 16.57
CA GLU A 49 -25.87 23.73 17.81
C GLU A 49 -25.00 23.79 19.08
N GLY A 50 -23.69 23.87 18.94
CA GLY A 50 -22.77 23.94 20.06
C GLY A 50 -22.33 22.58 20.62
N VAL A 51 -22.68 21.47 19.98
CA VAL A 51 -22.27 20.13 20.43
C VAL A 51 -20.79 19.91 20.12
N LYS A 52 -20.00 19.62 21.15
CA LYS A 52 -18.59 19.27 21.03
C LYS A 52 -18.44 17.89 20.39
N LYS A 53 -17.70 17.80 19.28
CA LYS A 53 -17.46 16.54 18.59
C LYS A 53 -16.34 15.73 19.23
N THR A 54 -16.48 14.42 19.18
CA THR A 54 -15.47 13.41 19.52
C THR A 54 -15.39 12.37 18.42
N GLY A 55 -14.33 11.56 18.38
CA GLY A 55 -14.16 10.53 17.37
C GLY A 55 -13.81 11.08 15.98
N TRP A 56 -14.19 10.35 14.95
CA TRP A 56 -13.91 10.72 13.57
C TRP A 56 -14.75 11.90 13.08
N LEU A 57 -14.09 12.84 12.42
CA LEU A 57 -14.71 14.01 11.80
C LEU A 57 -14.23 14.15 10.35
N LYS A 58 -15.17 14.19 9.41
CA LYS A 58 -14.92 14.60 8.02
C LYS A 58 -15.25 16.09 7.89
N TYR A 59 -14.28 16.92 7.51
CA TYR A 59 -14.46 18.35 7.35
C TYR A 59 -13.66 18.87 6.15
N LYS A 60 -14.35 19.54 5.20
CA LYS A 60 -13.78 20.06 3.95
C LYS A 60 -12.87 19.04 3.25
N GLY A 61 -13.39 17.83 2.99
CA GLY A 61 -12.70 16.74 2.30
C GLY A 61 -11.58 16.04 3.08
N ASN A 62 -11.24 16.50 4.29
CA ASN A 62 -10.20 15.91 5.13
C ASN A 62 -10.82 15.15 6.32
N LYS A 63 -10.13 14.10 6.78
CA LYS A 63 -10.48 13.37 8.00
C LYS A 63 -9.64 13.83 9.17
N TYR A 64 -10.26 13.94 10.34
CA TYR A 64 -9.67 14.31 11.63
C TYR A 64 -10.14 13.32 12.68
N TYR A 65 -9.44 13.25 13.79
CA TYR A 65 -9.91 12.51 14.95
C TYR A 65 -9.80 13.39 16.21
N LEU A 66 -10.85 13.38 17.00
CA LEU A 66 -10.94 14.06 18.28
C LEU A 66 -11.02 12.99 19.38
N ASP A 67 -10.23 13.13 20.43
CA ASP A 67 -10.22 12.19 21.53
C ASP A 67 -11.56 12.22 22.33
N LYS A 68 -11.64 11.43 23.39
CA LYS A 68 -12.81 11.38 24.26
C LYS A 68 -13.17 12.74 24.89
N ASN A 69 -12.20 13.63 25.02
CA ASN A 69 -12.37 14.99 25.55
C ASN A 69 -12.67 16.01 24.43
N GLY A 70 -12.74 15.58 23.16
CA GLY A 70 -12.96 16.44 21.99
C GLY A 70 -11.69 17.14 21.50
N VAL A 71 -10.50 16.78 21.99
CA VAL A 71 -9.25 17.40 21.55
C VAL A 71 -8.79 16.80 20.23
N ARG A 72 -8.51 17.65 19.24
CA ARG A 72 -8.01 17.23 17.94
C ARG A 72 -6.63 16.58 18.05
N LEU A 73 -6.51 15.36 17.58
CA LEU A 73 -5.25 14.62 17.57
C LEU A 73 -4.31 15.08 16.45
N THR A 74 -3.01 14.97 16.71
CA THR A 74 -1.91 15.26 15.78
C THR A 74 -0.82 14.20 15.93
N LYS A 75 0.11 14.14 14.97
CA LYS A 75 1.23 13.19 14.97
C LYS A 75 0.75 11.73 14.92
N TRP A 76 1.53 10.82 15.47
CA TRP A 76 1.23 9.39 15.54
C TRP A 76 0.25 9.12 16.69
N GLN A 77 -0.85 8.44 16.35
CA GLN A 77 -1.92 8.12 17.33
C GLN A 77 -2.39 6.69 17.11
N LYS A 78 -2.55 5.95 18.20
CA LYS A 78 -3.17 4.63 18.20
C LYS A 78 -4.64 4.79 18.54
N ILE A 79 -5.50 4.45 17.59
CA ILE A 79 -6.97 4.50 17.75
C ILE A 79 -7.46 3.07 17.61
N LYS A 80 -8.02 2.50 18.68
CA LYS A 80 -8.29 1.06 18.78
C LYS A 80 -7.02 0.27 18.46
N ASN A 81 -7.05 -0.64 17.50
CA ASN A 81 -5.92 -1.49 17.10
C ASN A 81 -5.10 -0.95 15.92
N THR A 82 -5.42 0.26 15.42
CA THR A 82 -4.79 0.84 14.24
C THR A 82 -4.03 2.12 14.61
N THR A 83 -2.83 2.27 14.09
CA THR A 83 -2.02 3.48 14.25
C THR A 83 -2.19 4.39 13.05
N TYR A 84 -2.53 5.66 13.31
CA TYR A 84 -2.74 6.70 12.33
C TYR A 84 -1.69 7.80 12.44
N TYR A 85 -1.45 8.50 11.34
CA TYR A 85 -0.67 9.72 11.38
C TYR A 85 -1.51 10.93 11.00
N PHE A 86 -1.51 11.94 11.87
CA PHE A 86 -2.15 13.23 11.64
C PHE A 86 -1.10 14.32 11.50
N THR A 87 -1.28 15.22 10.54
CA THR A 87 -0.39 16.38 10.37
C THR A 87 -0.42 17.30 11.58
N LYS A 88 0.43 18.31 11.64
CA LYS A 88 0.36 19.37 12.66
C LYS A 88 -1.00 20.10 12.66
N LYS A 89 -1.68 20.15 11.51
CA LYS A 89 -3.05 20.68 11.37
C LYS A 89 -4.14 19.65 11.66
N GLY A 90 -3.81 18.45 12.16
CA GLY A 90 -4.73 17.39 12.52
C GLY A 90 -5.34 16.62 11.34
N LYS A 91 -4.95 16.90 10.09
CA LYS A 91 -5.45 16.16 8.94
C LYS A 91 -4.85 14.76 8.90
N GLN A 92 -5.68 13.73 8.79
CA GLN A 92 -5.23 12.36 8.54
C GLN A 92 -4.47 12.29 7.22
N ARG A 93 -3.32 11.61 7.20
CA ARG A 93 -2.59 11.30 5.97
C ARG A 93 -3.02 9.95 5.42
N SER A 94 -3.29 9.92 4.12
CA SER A 94 -3.79 8.72 3.46
C SER A 94 -2.71 7.91 2.75
N THR A 95 -1.74 8.50 2.13
CA THR A 95 -0.74 7.76 1.35
C THR A 95 0.60 8.45 1.42
N SER A 96 1.48 8.03 2.30
CA SER A 96 2.89 8.44 2.29
C SER A 96 3.67 7.73 3.39
N TRP A 97 4.96 7.68 3.24
CA TRP A 97 5.87 7.33 4.30
C TRP A 97 5.99 8.49 5.30
N LYS A 98 5.98 8.18 6.58
CA LYS A 98 6.17 9.16 7.65
C LYS A 98 7.32 8.76 8.55
N LYS A 99 8.11 9.76 8.94
CA LYS A 99 9.27 9.58 9.80
C LYS A 99 8.87 9.63 11.28
N LYS A 100 9.30 8.65 12.07
CA LYS A 100 9.18 8.60 13.52
C LYS A 100 10.45 8.02 14.12
N GLY A 101 11.12 8.78 14.98
CA GLY A 101 12.33 8.35 15.67
C GLY A 101 13.45 7.87 14.73
N GLY A 102 13.69 8.57 13.61
CA GLY A 102 14.68 8.18 12.61
C GLY A 102 14.21 7.14 11.58
N TRP A 103 13.00 6.59 11.75
CA TRP A 103 12.45 5.53 10.93
C TRP A 103 11.25 6.00 10.11
N TYR A 104 11.04 5.40 8.93
CA TYR A 104 9.87 5.64 8.10
C TYR A 104 8.87 4.50 8.24
N TYR A 105 7.60 4.85 8.25
CA TYR A 105 6.47 3.94 8.27
C TYR A 105 5.56 4.21 7.09
N PRO A 106 5.10 3.17 6.35
CA PRO A 106 4.10 3.37 5.32
C PRO A 106 2.78 3.78 5.97
N THR A 107 2.08 4.69 5.32
CA THR A 107 0.68 4.99 5.64
C THR A 107 -0.19 4.29 4.61
N SER A 108 -1.25 3.60 5.05
CA SER A 108 -2.23 3.00 4.14
C SER A 108 -3.01 4.07 3.39
N THR A 109 -3.80 3.66 2.39
CA THR A 109 -4.75 4.53 1.70
C THR A 109 -5.79 5.15 2.64
N THR A 110 -6.01 4.53 3.81
CA THR A 110 -6.85 5.07 4.87
C THR A 110 -6.07 5.93 5.87
N GLY A 111 -4.75 6.10 5.70
CA GLY A 111 -3.85 6.79 6.62
C GLY A 111 -3.45 5.96 7.83
N SER A 112 -3.79 4.67 7.87
CA SER A 112 -3.33 3.76 8.91
C SER A 112 -1.84 3.47 8.76
N VAL A 113 -1.17 3.29 9.89
CA VAL A 113 0.20 2.79 9.95
C VAL A 113 0.16 1.45 10.64
N TYR A 114 0.76 0.48 10.02
CA TYR A 114 0.77 -0.87 10.54
C TYR A 114 1.93 -1.06 11.52
N LYS A 115 1.71 -1.89 12.53
CA LYS A 115 2.78 -2.39 13.38
C LYS A 115 3.72 -3.21 12.48
N GLY A 116 4.77 -2.58 12.02
CA GLY A 116 5.89 -3.23 11.40
C GLY A 116 7.14 -2.90 12.20
N GLU A 117 8.19 -3.63 11.98
CA GLU A 117 9.50 -3.23 12.41
C GLU A 117 9.90 -1.94 11.68
N ARG A 118 10.69 -1.13 12.34
CA ARG A 118 11.14 0.16 11.81
C ARG A 118 11.96 -0.04 10.54
N MET A 119 11.75 0.82 9.55
CA MET A 119 12.65 0.95 8.41
C MET A 119 13.66 2.08 8.67
N ASN A 120 14.95 1.78 8.51
CA ASN A 120 15.99 2.79 8.58
C ASN A 120 15.85 3.74 7.38
N THR A 121 16.09 5.01 7.63
CA THR A 121 16.05 6.07 6.61
C THR A 121 17.36 6.23 5.84
N GLY A 122 18.37 5.41 6.16
CA GLY A 122 19.61 5.36 5.41
C GLY A 122 19.45 4.68 4.04
N SER A 123 20.54 4.62 3.28
CA SER A 123 20.60 4.01 1.94
C SER A 123 20.33 2.50 1.92
N ARG A 124 20.15 1.85 3.08
CA ARG A 124 19.87 0.42 3.21
C ARG A 124 18.64 0.18 4.08
N LEU A 125 17.74 -0.67 3.58
CA LEU A 125 16.61 -1.18 4.33
C LEU A 125 17.14 -2.09 5.46
N THR A 126 17.00 -1.68 6.71
CA THR A 126 17.50 -2.43 7.87
C THR A 126 16.41 -3.13 8.67
N ALA A 127 15.14 -2.85 8.38
CA ALA A 127 14.03 -3.58 8.98
C ALA A 127 14.12 -5.06 8.61
N THR A 128 13.87 -5.95 9.56
CA THR A 128 13.79 -7.40 9.32
C THR A 128 12.38 -7.83 8.95
N LYS A 129 11.40 -7.02 9.28
CA LYS A 129 9.97 -7.26 8.98
C LYS A 129 9.20 -5.96 8.76
N ILE A 130 8.34 -5.96 7.76
CA ILE A 130 7.35 -4.91 7.51
C ILE A 130 5.99 -5.58 7.34
N GLU A 131 4.97 -5.05 7.97
CA GLU A 131 3.62 -5.58 7.88
C GLU A 131 2.62 -4.48 7.52
N TYR A 132 1.84 -4.72 6.48
CA TYR A 132 0.75 -3.87 6.01
C TYR A 132 -0.57 -4.64 6.04
N ARG A 133 -1.62 -4.07 6.62
CA ARG A 133 -2.95 -4.70 6.70
C ARG A 133 -4.07 -3.70 6.41
N THR A 134 -5.04 -4.16 5.63
CA THR A 134 -6.38 -3.58 5.52
C THR A 134 -7.41 -4.65 5.84
N SER A 135 -8.69 -4.36 5.67
CA SER A 135 -9.75 -5.37 5.75
C SER A 135 -9.66 -6.43 4.64
N THR A 136 -9.03 -6.12 3.51
CA THR A 136 -9.00 -6.97 2.30
C THR A 136 -7.60 -7.36 1.84
N LEU A 137 -6.55 -6.81 2.46
CA LEU A 137 -5.17 -7.03 2.04
C LEU A 137 -4.27 -7.15 3.27
N LYS A 138 -3.41 -8.18 3.27
CA LYS A 138 -2.30 -8.32 4.21
C LYS A 138 -1.02 -8.55 3.41
N VAL A 139 0.01 -7.76 3.70
CA VAL A 139 1.36 -7.93 3.15
C VAL A 139 2.34 -8.01 4.29
N ILE A 140 3.15 -9.05 4.30
CA ILE A 140 4.26 -9.21 5.25
C ILE A 140 5.55 -9.38 4.46
N LEU A 141 6.43 -8.40 4.57
CA LEU A 141 7.79 -8.49 4.05
C LEU A 141 8.72 -8.96 5.15
N ARG A 142 9.56 -9.95 4.86
CA ARG A 142 10.62 -10.42 5.76
C ARG A 142 11.95 -10.41 5.05
N LYS A 143 12.97 -9.90 5.74
CA LYS A 143 14.36 -9.96 5.31
C LYS A 143 15.01 -11.21 5.85
N HIS A 144 15.71 -11.91 5.00
CA HIS A 144 16.45 -13.10 5.33
C HIS A 144 17.93 -12.93 4.97
N ARG A 145 18.76 -13.71 5.65
CA ARG A 145 20.18 -13.88 5.32
C ARG A 145 20.48 -15.37 5.26
N ALA A 146 20.95 -15.83 4.12
CA ALA A 146 21.43 -17.18 3.92
C ALA A 146 22.42 -17.20 2.74
N TYR A 147 23.31 -18.17 2.71
CA TYR A 147 24.26 -18.38 1.61
C TYR A 147 25.04 -17.11 1.22
N SER A 148 25.51 -16.35 2.22
CA SER A 148 26.21 -15.06 2.04
C SER A 148 25.43 -14.01 1.23
N THR A 149 24.10 -14.12 1.21
CA THR A 149 23.22 -13.16 0.51
C THR A 149 22.09 -12.64 1.41
N CYS A 150 21.48 -11.55 1.00
CA CYS A 150 20.26 -11.01 1.62
C CYS A 150 19.11 -11.10 0.62
N TYR A 151 17.97 -11.61 1.04
CA TYR A 151 16.76 -11.63 0.24
C TYR A 151 15.53 -11.25 1.06
N TRP A 152 14.47 -10.92 0.36
CA TRP A 152 13.18 -10.56 0.96
C TRP A 152 12.11 -11.52 0.48
N THR A 153 11.26 -11.95 1.40
CA THR A 153 10.01 -12.62 1.05
C THR A 153 8.84 -11.69 1.30
N ALA A 154 7.82 -11.78 0.44
CA ALA A 154 6.56 -11.08 0.58
C ALA A 154 5.43 -12.11 0.72
N ASP A 155 4.86 -12.24 1.91
CA ASP A 155 3.59 -12.95 2.10
C ASP A 155 2.45 -11.99 1.80
N ILE A 156 1.67 -12.26 0.74
CA ILE A 156 0.57 -11.41 0.32
C ILE A 156 -0.74 -12.20 0.42
N LYS A 157 -1.67 -11.70 1.23
CA LYS A 157 -3.03 -12.24 1.32
C LYS A 157 -4.02 -11.20 0.83
N ILE A 158 -4.76 -11.54 -0.19
CA ILE A 158 -5.78 -10.71 -0.85
C ILE A 158 -7.15 -11.37 -0.71
N ASN A 159 -8.20 -10.57 -0.59
CA ASN A 159 -9.59 -11.06 -0.58
C ASN A 159 -10.23 -11.02 -1.97
N ASN A 160 -9.59 -10.32 -2.92
CA ASN A 160 -10.05 -10.20 -4.29
C ASN A 160 -8.86 -10.32 -5.24
N PRO A 161 -8.88 -11.26 -6.21
CA PRO A 161 -7.80 -11.45 -7.18
C PRO A 161 -7.45 -10.19 -7.99
N ASN A 162 -8.37 -9.25 -8.15
CA ASN A 162 -8.11 -7.98 -8.83
C ASN A 162 -7.20 -7.01 -8.04
N GLN A 163 -6.89 -7.32 -6.77
CA GLN A 163 -5.88 -6.60 -5.99
C GLN A 163 -4.45 -6.92 -6.44
N MET A 164 -4.27 -8.01 -7.19
CA MET A 164 -3.04 -8.35 -7.90
C MET A 164 -3.22 -8.09 -9.40
N PHE A 165 -2.34 -7.31 -10.00
CA PHE A 165 -2.42 -6.95 -11.42
C PHE A 165 -1.04 -6.64 -11.99
N SER A 166 -0.91 -6.81 -13.30
CA SER A 166 0.25 -6.36 -14.06
C SER A 166 0.08 -4.90 -14.50
N ALA A 167 1.18 -4.19 -14.63
CA ALA A 167 1.20 -2.83 -15.15
C ALA A 167 2.31 -2.68 -16.18
N PHE A 168 1.98 -2.18 -17.36
CA PHE A 168 2.97 -1.77 -18.34
C PHE A 168 3.66 -0.47 -17.95
N SER A 169 4.88 -0.27 -18.44
CA SER A 169 5.61 0.98 -18.29
C SER A 169 4.77 2.16 -18.79
N TYR A 170 4.58 3.15 -17.93
CA TYR A 170 3.70 4.31 -18.15
C TYR A 170 2.28 3.96 -18.64
N GLY A 171 1.84 2.71 -18.40
CA GLY A 171 0.51 2.22 -18.78
C GLY A 171 0.39 1.74 -20.23
N THR A 172 1.47 1.73 -21.01
CA THR A 172 1.47 1.41 -22.44
C THR A 172 2.33 0.18 -22.73
N TYR A 173 1.79 -0.77 -23.49
CA TYR A 173 2.55 -1.90 -24.02
C TYR A 173 3.61 -1.40 -25.00
N GLY A 174 4.86 -1.86 -24.85
CA GLY A 174 5.98 -1.39 -25.68
C GLY A 174 6.41 0.06 -25.40
N GLY A 175 5.99 0.64 -24.28
CA GLY A 175 6.37 1.99 -23.89
C GLY A 175 7.83 2.11 -23.41
N THR A 176 8.25 3.34 -23.10
CA THR A 176 9.59 3.63 -22.57
C THR A 176 9.80 3.02 -21.19
N ARG A 177 11.06 2.88 -20.77
CA ARG A 177 11.41 2.29 -19.46
C ARG A 177 10.84 3.09 -18.30
N GLU A 178 10.21 2.40 -17.38
CA GLU A 178 9.73 2.94 -16.10
C GLU A 178 10.35 2.14 -14.95
N THR A 179 10.82 2.80 -13.92
CA THR A 179 11.29 2.08 -12.71
C THR A 179 10.12 1.47 -11.96
N THR A 180 10.31 0.30 -11.35
CA THR A 180 9.29 -0.36 -10.53
C THR A 180 8.76 0.58 -9.43
N SER A 181 9.63 1.38 -8.82
CA SER A 181 9.21 2.35 -7.79
C SER A 181 8.32 3.47 -8.34
N HIS A 182 8.53 3.90 -9.59
CA HIS A 182 7.66 4.87 -10.24
C HIS A 182 6.30 4.25 -10.61
N ALA A 183 6.30 3.03 -11.19
CA ALA A 183 5.08 2.28 -11.50
C ALA A 183 4.22 2.06 -10.23
N VAL A 184 4.82 1.64 -9.11
CA VAL A 184 4.14 1.49 -7.81
C VAL A 184 3.49 2.80 -7.35
N LYS A 185 4.18 3.94 -7.49
CA LYS A 185 3.59 5.26 -7.15
C LYS A 185 2.43 5.62 -8.07
N ARG A 186 2.61 5.47 -9.38
CA ARG A 186 1.61 5.78 -10.41
C ARG A 186 0.35 4.95 -10.24
N THR A 187 0.50 3.64 -10.03
CA THR A 187 -0.63 2.71 -9.82
C THR A 187 -1.20 2.75 -8.39
N LYS A 188 -0.57 3.49 -7.47
CA LYS A 188 -0.92 3.53 -6.03
C LYS A 188 -0.88 2.14 -5.38
N SER A 189 -0.03 1.26 -5.89
CA SER A 189 0.17 -0.08 -5.34
C SER A 189 0.89 -0.04 -4.00
N ILE A 190 0.70 -1.06 -3.18
CA ILE A 190 1.37 -1.19 -1.87
C ILE A 190 2.75 -1.80 -2.04
N ILE A 191 2.87 -2.72 -2.99
CA ILE A 191 4.12 -3.42 -3.33
C ILE A 191 4.14 -3.65 -4.85
N GLY A 192 5.30 -3.74 -5.43
CA GLY A 192 5.50 -4.13 -6.81
C GLY A 192 6.88 -4.73 -7.00
N ILE A 193 6.96 -5.65 -7.95
CA ILE A 193 8.19 -6.24 -8.45
C ILE A 193 8.23 -6.12 -9.96
N ASN A 194 9.40 -6.16 -10.54
CA ASN A 194 9.54 -6.33 -11.98
C ASN A 194 9.07 -7.73 -12.39
N ALA A 195 8.50 -7.84 -13.58
CA ALA A 195 7.97 -9.09 -14.12
C ALA A 195 8.18 -9.12 -15.62
N SER A 196 8.34 -10.34 -16.15
CA SER A 196 8.59 -10.67 -17.55
C SER A 196 9.95 -10.24 -18.07
N ALA A 197 10.63 -11.16 -18.73
CA ALA A 197 11.80 -10.88 -19.55
C ALA A 197 11.37 -10.09 -20.78
N PHE A 198 12.28 -9.30 -21.32
CA PHE A 198 12.08 -8.55 -22.57
C PHE A 198 13.42 -8.31 -23.26
N SER A 199 13.39 -8.25 -24.57
CA SER A 199 14.47 -7.79 -25.42
C SER A 199 14.17 -6.38 -25.97
N TYR A 200 15.09 -5.82 -26.73
CA TYR A 200 14.88 -4.57 -27.45
C TYR A 200 14.92 -4.85 -28.96
N SER A 201 13.88 -4.37 -29.65
CA SER A 201 13.90 -4.23 -31.11
C SER A 201 13.56 -2.78 -31.44
N ASP A 202 14.39 -2.16 -32.30
CA ASP A 202 14.21 -0.76 -32.72
C ASP A 202 14.06 0.24 -31.58
N GLY A 203 14.78 0.03 -30.45
CA GLY A 203 14.73 0.87 -29.27
C GLY A 203 13.49 0.69 -28.42
N ARG A 204 12.62 -0.28 -28.73
CA ARG A 204 11.41 -0.58 -27.96
C ARG A 204 11.51 -1.93 -27.26
N PRO A 205 10.97 -2.07 -26.05
CA PRO A 205 10.92 -3.36 -25.38
C PRO A 205 9.96 -4.30 -26.10
N CYS A 206 10.46 -5.47 -26.49
CA CYS A 206 9.72 -6.57 -27.05
C CYS A 206 9.62 -7.70 -26.06
N PHE A 207 8.47 -8.33 -25.95
CA PHE A 207 8.28 -9.50 -25.11
C PHE A 207 8.41 -10.77 -25.94
N ASP A 208 9.27 -11.66 -25.50
CA ASP A 208 9.60 -12.89 -26.24
C ASP A 208 8.63 -14.06 -25.94
N ALA A 209 7.53 -13.80 -25.24
CA ALA A 209 6.55 -14.79 -24.86
C ALA A 209 5.11 -14.25 -24.91
N VAL A 210 4.13 -15.14 -24.78
CA VAL A 210 2.73 -14.78 -24.69
C VAL A 210 2.51 -13.74 -23.58
N LYS A 211 1.93 -12.60 -23.95
CA LYS A 211 1.60 -11.55 -23.02
C LYS A 211 0.09 -11.28 -22.97
N ILE A 212 -0.51 -11.62 -21.85
CA ILE A 212 -1.92 -11.35 -21.53
C ILE A 212 -1.97 -10.38 -20.35
N GLN A 213 -2.84 -9.37 -20.42
CA GLN A 213 -3.14 -8.47 -19.32
C GLN A 213 -4.63 -8.20 -19.28
N LYS A 214 -5.27 -8.45 -18.14
CA LYS A 214 -6.72 -8.34 -17.95
C LYS A 214 -7.53 -9.08 -19.00
N GLY A 215 -7.09 -10.28 -19.39
CA GLY A 215 -7.71 -11.12 -20.42
C GLY A 215 -7.51 -10.64 -21.85
N LYS A 216 -6.78 -9.56 -22.08
CA LYS A 216 -6.45 -9.05 -23.42
C LYS A 216 -5.07 -9.53 -23.85
N ILE A 217 -4.96 -10.08 -25.05
CA ILE A 217 -3.71 -10.52 -25.66
C ILE A 217 -2.96 -9.30 -26.22
N TYR A 218 -1.71 -9.15 -25.83
CA TYR A 218 -0.79 -8.11 -26.31
C TYR A 218 0.35 -8.69 -27.16
N ASN A 219 0.75 -9.92 -26.87
CA ASN A 219 1.72 -10.66 -27.67
C ASN A 219 1.31 -12.13 -27.78
N ARG A 220 1.48 -12.69 -28.99
CA ARG A 220 1.17 -14.09 -29.33
C ARG A 220 2.42 -14.94 -29.54
N ALA A 221 3.60 -14.33 -29.45
CA ALA A 221 4.84 -15.06 -29.68
C ALA A 221 4.89 -16.31 -28.78
N GLY A 222 4.82 -17.47 -29.42
CA GLY A 222 5.07 -18.75 -28.78
C GLY A 222 6.53 -19.14 -28.96
N GLY A 223 7.05 -19.95 -28.03
CA GLY A 223 8.34 -20.59 -28.20
C GLY A 223 9.52 -19.79 -27.71
N THR A 224 9.46 -19.30 -26.51
CA THR A 224 10.65 -18.81 -25.82
C THR A 224 11.22 -19.87 -24.89
N SER A 225 12.51 -19.72 -24.58
CA SER A 225 13.22 -20.50 -23.56
C SER A 225 12.70 -20.28 -22.14
N TYR A 226 11.70 -19.39 -21.96
CA TYR A 226 11.20 -18.99 -20.66
C TYR A 226 9.82 -19.55 -20.40
N SER A 227 9.66 -20.18 -19.24
CA SER A 227 8.35 -20.66 -18.79
C SER A 227 7.40 -19.47 -18.56
N ASN A 228 6.14 -19.66 -18.94
CA ASN A 228 5.10 -18.72 -18.61
C ASN A 228 4.54 -19.01 -17.20
N CYS A 229 4.20 -17.97 -16.48
CA CYS A 229 3.34 -18.04 -15.32
C CYS A 229 2.01 -17.38 -15.66
N ALA A 230 0.92 -18.11 -15.56
CA ALA A 230 -0.42 -17.63 -15.84
C ALA A 230 -1.23 -17.47 -14.56
N VAL A 231 -2.05 -16.43 -14.51
CA VAL A 231 -2.92 -16.13 -13.38
C VAL A 231 -4.35 -16.04 -13.89
N LEU A 232 -5.23 -16.86 -13.36
CA LEU A 232 -6.65 -16.86 -13.68
C LEU A 232 -7.40 -15.70 -13.01
N TRP A 233 -8.63 -15.47 -13.44
CA TRP A 233 -9.50 -14.46 -12.83
C TRP A 233 -9.85 -14.75 -11.37
N ASP A 234 -9.80 -16.00 -10.93
CA ASP A 234 -10.00 -16.40 -9.52
C ASP A 234 -8.73 -16.26 -8.66
N GLY A 235 -7.58 -15.94 -9.28
CA GLY A 235 -6.28 -15.78 -8.63
C GLY A 235 -5.45 -17.07 -8.62
N THR A 236 -5.90 -18.15 -9.19
CA THR A 236 -5.11 -19.38 -9.35
C THR A 236 -3.92 -19.11 -10.24
N MET A 237 -2.73 -19.55 -9.82
CA MET A 237 -1.48 -19.44 -10.58
C MET A 237 -1.04 -20.83 -11.04
N PHE A 238 -0.58 -20.92 -12.27
CA PHE A 238 -0.04 -22.16 -12.84
C PHE A 238 1.00 -21.87 -13.91
N THR A 239 1.81 -22.87 -14.23
CA THR A 239 2.73 -22.85 -15.38
C THR A 239 2.03 -23.53 -16.56
N PRO A 240 1.65 -22.80 -17.63
CA PRO A 240 1.04 -23.38 -18.80
C PRO A 240 1.99 -24.32 -19.54
N GLU A 241 1.44 -25.31 -20.20
CA GLU A 241 2.20 -26.13 -21.14
C GLU A 241 2.69 -25.30 -22.35
N VAL A 242 3.86 -25.65 -22.87
CA VAL A 242 4.58 -24.84 -23.87
C VAL A 242 3.83 -24.68 -25.18
N HIS A 243 2.95 -25.62 -25.53
CA HIS A 243 2.22 -25.63 -26.80
C HIS A 243 0.91 -24.84 -26.79
N LEU A 244 0.47 -24.32 -25.62
CA LEU A 244 -0.76 -23.53 -25.55
C LEU A 244 -0.60 -22.17 -26.21
N SER A 245 -1.55 -21.82 -27.06
CA SER A 245 -1.62 -20.50 -27.67
C SER A 245 -2.09 -19.42 -26.68
N ALA A 246 -1.94 -18.16 -27.05
CA ALA A 246 -2.46 -17.04 -26.25
C ALA A 246 -4.00 -17.09 -26.19
N GLU A 247 -4.64 -17.55 -27.23
CA GLU A 247 -6.08 -17.73 -27.35
C GLU A 247 -6.57 -18.84 -26.39
N ASP A 248 -5.89 -20.00 -26.40
CA ASP A 248 -6.20 -21.11 -25.46
C ASP A 248 -6.10 -20.63 -24.01
N LEU A 249 -5.07 -19.87 -23.67
CA LEU A 249 -4.89 -19.33 -22.32
C LEU A 249 -6.04 -18.38 -21.93
N VAL A 250 -6.49 -17.52 -22.85
CA VAL A 250 -7.61 -16.61 -22.59
C VAL A 250 -8.91 -17.40 -22.42
N GLU A 251 -9.14 -18.43 -23.25
CA GLU A 251 -10.30 -19.33 -23.13
C GLU A 251 -10.31 -20.09 -21.80
N MET A 252 -9.14 -20.51 -21.32
CA MET A 252 -8.96 -21.09 -19.98
C MET A 252 -9.22 -20.11 -18.84
N GLY A 253 -9.44 -18.82 -19.11
CA GLY A 253 -9.70 -17.80 -18.11
C GLY A 253 -8.46 -17.11 -17.56
N VAL A 254 -7.34 -17.10 -18.30
CA VAL A 254 -6.13 -16.38 -17.91
C VAL A 254 -6.39 -14.88 -17.94
N LYS A 255 -6.20 -14.25 -16.81
CA LYS A 255 -6.28 -12.80 -16.60
C LYS A 255 -4.97 -12.09 -16.96
N ASP A 256 -3.86 -12.60 -16.43
CA ASP A 256 -2.52 -12.03 -16.63
C ASP A 256 -1.50 -13.15 -16.89
N SER A 257 -0.53 -12.93 -17.78
CA SER A 257 0.61 -13.81 -17.99
C SER A 257 1.93 -13.10 -17.77
N TYR A 258 2.90 -13.83 -17.26
CA TYR A 258 4.26 -13.39 -17.00
C TYR A 258 5.22 -14.43 -17.55
N ASN A 259 6.35 -14.01 -18.12
CA ASN A 259 7.38 -14.90 -18.56
C ASN A 259 8.68 -14.64 -17.80
N PHE A 260 9.05 -15.57 -17.07
CA PHE A 260 10.40 -15.79 -16.59
C PHE A 260 10.57 -17.27 -16.34
N GLY A 261 11.68 -17.65 -16.00
CA GLY A 261 11.80 -19.03 -15.70
C GLY A 261 13.02 -19.25 -14.84
N PRO A 262 13.34 -20.46 -14.53
CA PRO A 262 12.44 -21.62 -14.63
C PRO A 262 11.49 -21.66 -13.43
N PRO A 263 10.41 -22.45 -13.44
CA PRO A 263 9.57 -22.65 -12.28
C PRO A 263 10.38 -23.26 -11.14
N LEU A 264 10.33 -22.66 -9.95
CA LEU A 264 11.05 -23.15 -8.77
C LEU A 264 10.23 -24.19 -7.99
N ILE A 265 8.93 -24.13 -8.14
CA ILE A 265 7.97 -25.03 -7.50
C ILE A 265 6.92 -25.41 -8.53
N GLU A 266 6.65 -26.72 -8.68
CA GLU A 266 5.56 -27.28 -9.46
C GLU A 266 4.78 -28.28 -8.61
N ASN A 267 3.45 -28.18 -8.65
CA ASN A 267 2.56 -29.04 -7.88
C ASN A 267 2.94 -29.12 -6.39
N GLY A 268 3.36 -28.00 -5.81
CA GLY A 268 3.79 -27.89 -4.41
C GLY A 268 5.16 -28.53 -4.10
N LYS A 269 5.88 -29.02 -5.09
CA LYS A 269 7.20 -29.65 -4.93
C LYS A 269 8.29 -28.76 -5.53
N LYS A 270 9.45 -28.72 -4.87
CA LYS A 270 10.62 -28.06 -5.41
C LYS A 270 11.08 -28.74 -6.70
N VAL A 271 11.27 -27.96 -7.76
CA VAL A 271 11.86 -28.45 -9.01
C VAL A 271 13.39 -28.47 -8.86
N THR A 272 14.01 -29.56 -9.31
CA THR A 272 15.47 -29.71 -9.33
C THR A 272 15.95 -29.63 -10.77
N TYR A 273 16.80 -28.68 -11.06
CA TYR A 273 17.40 -28.51 -12.38
C TYR A 273 18.78 -29.14 -12.43
N ASN A 274 19.01 -29.99 -13.44
CA ASN A 274 20.34 -30.49 -13.69
C ASN A 274 21.14 -29.47 -14.51
N MET A 275 22.11 -28.85 -13.88
CA MET A 275 22.90 -27.74 -14.40
C MET A 275 23.78 -28.13 -15.59
N ALA A 276 24.13 -29.43 -15.72
CA ALA A 276 25.04 -29.91 -16.76
C ALA A 276 24.38 -30.05 -18.15
N ASN A 277 23.05 -30.09 -18.24
CA ASN A 277 22.33 -30.38 -19.49
C ASN A 277 21.42 -29.23 -19.98
N SER A 278 21.51 -28.05 -19.41
CA SER A 278 20.68 -26.94 -19.89
C SER A 278 21.32 -26.30 -21.13
N ALA A 279 20.94 -26.78 -22.29
CA ALA A 279 21.25 -26.14 -23.60
C ALA A 279 20.60 -24.75 -23.74
N ASN A 280 19.81 -24.34 -22.73
CA ASN A 280 19.15 -23.05 -22.64
C ASN A 280 19.98 -22.11 -21.78
N ASP A 281 19.99 -20.83 -22.12
CA ASP A 281 20.76 -19.72 -21.53
C ASP A 281 20.42 -19.39 -20.06
N TRP A 282 20.24 -20.46 -19.24
CA TRP A 282 20.03 -20.37 -17.80
C TRP A 282 21.35 -20.13 -17.04
N SER A 283 22.48 -20.09 -17.74
CA SER A 283 23.80 -19.85 -17.15
C SER A 283 23.84 -18.61 -16.26
N LEU A 284 23.12 -17.57 -16.67
CA LEU A 284 22.99 -16.32 -15.89
C LEU A 284 22.33 -16.53 -14.52
N MET A 285 21.53 -17.59 -14.32
CA MET A 285 20.89 -17.87 -13.03
C MET A 285 21.86 -18.36 -11.96
N PHE A 286 23.03 -18.78 -12.32
CA PHE A 286 24.05 -19.29 -11.37
C PHE A 286 24.96 -18.19 -10.82
N TYR A 287 24.90 -17.00 -11.39
CA TYR A 287 25.61 -15.84 -10.85
C TYR A 287 24.84 -15.17 -9.71
N LYS A 288 25.57 -14.58 -8.76
CA LYS A 288 25.00 -13.83 -7.64
C LYS A 288 24.52 -12.44 -8.08
N ASP A 289 23.40 -12.39 -8.76
CA ASP A 289 22.77 -11.14 -9.18
C ASP A 289 21.46 -10.86 -8.46
N PRO A 290 20.99 -9.62 -8.42
CA PRO A 290 19.64 -9.31 -7.93
C PRO A 290 18.58 -10.08 -8.72
N ARG A 291 17.70 -10.79 -8.03
CA ARG A 291 16.63 -11.59 -8.63
C ARG A 291 15.28 -11.26 -8.00
N SER A 292 14.22 -11.39 -8.80
CA SER A 292 12.84 -11.39 -8.33
C SER A 292 12.20 -12.73 -8.68
N ALA A 293 11.42 -13.27 -7.76
CA ALA A 293 10.64 -14.50 -7.95
C ALA A 293 9.21 -14.29 -7.44
N VAL A 294 8.25 -14.98 -8.03
CA VAL A 294 6.82 -14.97 -7.68
C VAL A 294 6.38 -16.37 -7.34
#